data_33f96afea8ce01d19263fdaf5c9be038
#
_entry.id   33f96afea8ce01d19263fdaf5c9be038
#
_cell.length_a   1.000
_cell.length_b   1.000
_cell.length_c   1.000
_cell.angle_alpha   90.00
_cell.angle_beta   90.00
_cell.angle_gamma   90.00
#
_symmetry.space_group_name_H-M   'P 1'
#
loop_
_entity.id
_entity.type
_entity.pdbx_description
1 polymer ?
#
loop_
_entity_poly.entity_id
_entity_poly.type
_entity_poly.pdbx_seq_one_letter_code
_entity_poly.pdbx_strand_id
1 'polypeptide(L)'
;MPRVKRGTNRRDYRKKTLARASGYFLTKSKLNRAAQEAVEKALKYGFVGRRRKKRDFRSLWIVRIGAACRTGDISYSKFINGLKKAGIELNRKILADMAANDGAAFSALVEKAKAAHAGS
;
A
#
# COMPACT_ATOMS: atom_id res chain seq x y z
N MET A 1 -52.29 -17.12 21.52
CA MET A 1 -51.27 -17.00 20.45
C MET A 1 -49.89 -17.14 21.01
N PRO A 2 -49.02 -17.99 20.45
CA PRO A 2 -47.64 -18.08 20.92
C PRO A 2 -46.88 -16.77 20.62
N ARG A 3 -46.17 -16.26 21.62
CA ARG A 3 -45.38 -15.02 21.50
C ARG A 3 -43.95 -15.36 21.09
N VAL A 4 -43.52 -14.86 19.95
CA VAL A 4 -42.11 -15.02 19.47
C VAL A 4 -41.17 -14.21 20.36
N LYS A 5 -40.21 -14.90 20.98
CA LYS A 5 -39.14 -14.29 21.75
C LYS A 5 -37.94 -14.08 20.85
N ARG A 6 -37.41 -12.84 20.74
CA ARG A 6 -36.28 -12.51 19.90
C ARG A 6 -34.92 -12.63 20.60
N GLY A 7 -34.93 -13.00 21.90
CA GLY A 7 -33.71 -13.13 22.71
C GLY A 7 -32.93 -11.80 22.82
N THR A 8 -31.60 -11.87 22.75
CA THR A 8 -30.67 -10.74 22.95
C THR A 8 -30.11 -10.15 21.65
N ASN A 9 -30.56 -10.57 20.48
CA ASN A 9 -30.00 -10.19 19.18
C ASN A 9 -29.80 -8.68 19.01
N ARG A 10 -30.77 -7.87 19.44
CA ARG A 10 -30.66 -6.39 19.35
C ARG A 10 -29.53 -5.85 20.22
N ARG A 11 -29.37 -6.38 21.42
CA ARG A 11 -28.32 -6.02 22.36
C ARG A 11 -26.94 -6.41 21.82
N ASP A 12 -26.83 -7.60 21.29
CA ASP A 12 -25.58 -8.14 20.78
C ASP A 12 -25.12 -7.41 19.51
N TYR A 13 -26.04 -7.09 18.61
CA TYR A 13 -25.78 -6.24 17.45
C TYR A 13 -25.27 -4.86 17.85
N ARG A 14 -25.94 -4.22 18.82
CA ARG A 14 -25.50 -2.92 19.36
C ARG A 14 -24.09 -3.00 19.96
N LYS A 15 -23.81 -3.99 20.78
CA LYS A 15 -22.49 -4.20 21.37
C LYS A 15 -21.41 -4.39 20.30
N LYS A 16 -21.68 -5.21 19.29
CA LYS A 16 -20.77 -5.45 18.17
C LYS A 16 -20.43 -4.16 17.40
N THR A 17 -21.43 -3.33 17.14
CA THR A 17 -21.24 -2.05 16.44
C THR A 17 -20.44 -1.07 17.29
N LEU A 18 -20.76 -0.91 18.55
CA LEU A 18 -20.05 -0.01 19.47
C LEU A 18 -18.62 -0.46 19.77
N ALA A 19 -18.37 -1.77 19.82
CA ALA A 19 -17.02 -2.31 19.96
C ALA A 19 -16.11 -1.91 18.78
N ARG A 20 -16.64 -1.96 17.55
CA ARG A 20 -15.92 -1.50 16.35
C ARG A 20 -15.71 0.01 16.31
N ALA A 21 -16.59 0.78 16.94
CA ALA A 21 -16.51 2.24 17.04
C ALA A 21 -15.72 2.73 18.27
N SER A 22 -15.05 1.83 18.99
CA SER A 22 -14.23 2.17 20.16
C SER A 22 -13.17 3.22 19.79
N GLY A 23 -13.06 4.28 20.60
CA GLY A 23 -12.14 5.38 20.35
C GLY A 23 -12.62 6.44 19.34
N TYR A 24 -13.81 6.32 18.77
CA TYR A 24 -14.37 7.32 17.87
C TYR A 24 -14.83 8.56 18.65
N PHE A 25 -14.77 9.71 18.00
CA PHE A 25 -15.03 11.01 18.62
C PHE A 25 -16.51 11.20 18.96
N LEU A 26 -16.78 11.68 20.20
CA LEU A 26 -18.11 12.02 20.74
C LEU A 26 -19.17 10.91 20.55
N THR A 27 -20.30 11.27 19.94
CA THR A 27 -21.47 10.41 19.75
C THR A 27 -21.22 9.18 18.89
N LYS A 28 -20.22 9.22 18.02
CA LYS A 28 -19.85 8.10 17.16
C LYS A 28 -19.35 6.88 17.92
N SER A 29 -18.87 7.04 19.16
CA SER A 29 -18.49 5.93 20.04
C SER A 29 -19.59 5.49 21.01
N LYS A 30 -20.64 6.28 21.19
CA LYS A 30 -21.66 6.07 22.24
C LYS A 30 -23.05 5.75 21.70
N LEU A 31 -23.48 6.41 20.63
CA LEU A 31 -24.80 6.24 20.04
C LEU A 31 -24.73 5.23 18.89
N ASN A 32 -25.60 4.20 18.95
CA ASN A 32 -25.59 3.11 18.00
C ASN A 32 -25.74 3.56 16.53
N ARG A 33 -26.66 4.49 16.26
CA ARG A 33 -26.91 4.99 14.90
C ARG A 33 -25.68 5.72 14.33
N ALA A 34 -25.15 6.67 15.10
CA ALA A 34 -23.94 7.41 14.69
C ALA A 34 -22.70 6.50 14.58
N ALA A 35 -22.58 5.51 15.47
CA ALA A 35 -21.52 4.53 15.43
C ALA A 35 -21.63 3.63 14.17
N GLN A 36 -22.83 3.19 13.81
CA GLN A 36 -23.07 2.36 12.64
C GLN A 36 -22.64 3.09 11.36
N GLU A 37 -23.10 4.31 11.15
CA GLU A 37 -22.72 5.12 9.96
C GLU A 37 -21.20 5.33 9.89
N ALA A 38 -20.56 5.63 11.03
CA ALA A 38 -19.12 5.83 11.09
C ALA A 38 -18.33 4.54 10.79
N VAL A 39 -18.76 3.40 11.32
CA VAL A 39 -18.15 2.09 11.09
C VAL A 39 -18.32 1.65 9.64
N GLU A 40 -19.50 1.80 9.06
CA GLU A 40 -19.76 1.47 7.64
C GLU A 40 -18.86 2.29 6.72
N LYS A 41 -18.72 3.58 7.00
CA LYS A 41 -17.82 4.47 6.25
C LYS A 41 -16.36 4.09 6.41
N ALA A 42 -15.93 3.73 7.62
CA ALA A 42 -14.57 3.26 7.88
C ALA A 42 -14.26 1.96 7.14
N LEU A 43 -15.19 1.00 7.09
CA LEU A 43 -15.04 -0.24 6.34
C LEU A 43 -14.94 0.02 4.82
N LYS A 44 -15.76 0.93 4.30
CA LYS A 44 -15.71 1.35 2.89
C LYS A 44 -14.35 1.98 2.54
N TYR A 45 -13.87 2.90 3.37
CA TYR A 45 -12.54 3.49 3.17
C TYR A 45 -11.41 2.47 3.33
N GLY A 46 -11.52 1.54 4.26
CA GLY A 46 -10.56 0.45 4.41
C GLY A 46 -10.47 -0.41 3.15
N PHE A 47 -11.59 -0.73 2.53
CA PHE A 47 -11.64 -1.46 1.26
C PHE A 47 -10.95 -0.69 0.12
N VAL A 48 -11.29 0.58 -0.04
CA VAL A 48 -10.68 1.45 -1.06
C VAL A 48 -9.19 1.66 -0.78
N GLY A 49 -8.82 1.89 0.50
CA GLY A 49 -7.43 2.09 0.93
C GLY A 49 -6.54 0.90 0.63
N ARG A 50 -7.01 -0.34 0.89
CA ARG A 50 -6.24 -1.55 0.55
C ARG A 50 -5.99 -1.69 -0.96
N ARG A 51 -6.92 -1.25 -1.81
CA ARG A 51 -6.73 -1.24 -3.27
C ARG A 51 -5.76 -0.15 -3.72
N ARG A 52 -5.86 1.06 -3.14
CA ARG A 52 -4.96 2.19 -3.43
C ARG A 52 -3.54 1.94 -2.96
N LYS A 53 -3.36 1.35 -1.80
CA LYS A 53 -2.06 1.07 -1.18
C LYS A 53 -1.05 0.47 -2.17
N LYS A 54 -1.47 -0.46 -3.00
CA LYS A 54 -0.61 -1.10 -4.02
C LYS A 54 -0.10 -0.09 -5.06
N ARG A 55 -0.96 0.84 -5.49
CA ARG A 55 -0.61 1.89 -6.46
C ARG A 55 0.31 2.94 -5.83
N ASP A 56 0.01 3.35 -4.61
CA ASP A 56 0.75 4.39 -3.89
C ASP A 56 2.18 3.91 -3.61
N PHE A 57 2.34 2.69 -3.11
CA PHE A 57 3.66 2.11 -2.90
C PHE A 57 4.45 1.91 -4.19
N ARG A 58 3.80 1.47 -5.26
CA ARG A 58 4.47 1.36 -6.56
C ARG A 58 4.97 2.72 -7.06
N SER A 59 4.17 3.77 -6.93
CA SER A 59 4.59 5.13 -7.27
C SER A 59 5.78 5.57 -6.44
N LEU A 60 5.76 5.33 -5.13
CA LEU A 60 6.86 5.65 -4.22
C LEU A 60 8.16 4.92 -4.61
N TRP A 61 8.09 3.63 -4.93
CA TRP A 61 9.27 2.86 -5.39
C TRP A 61 9.85 3.43 -6.67
N ILE A 62 9.00 3.79 -7.64
CA ILE A 62 9.45 4.40 -8.90
C ILE A 62 10.17 5.73 -8.65
N VAL A 63 9.64 6.56 -7.75
CA VAL A 63 10.28 7.83 -7.37
C VAL A 63 11.65 7.60 -6.74
N ARG A 64 11.78 6.66 -5.79
CA ARG A 64 13.05 6.31 -5.14
C ARG A 64 14.09 5.78 -6.12
N ILE A 65 13.69 4.84 -6.98
CA ILE A 65 14.57 4.31 -8.04
C ILE A 65 14.98 5.43 -8.99
N GLY A 66 14.04 6.27 -9.42
CA GLY A 66 14.32 7.39 -10.33
C GLY A 66 15.29 8.42 -9.75
N ALA A 67 15.21 8.70 -8.45
CA ALA A 67 16.17 9.57 -7.76
C ALA A 67 17.58 8.97 -7.75
N ALA A 68 17.70 7.69 -7.42
CA ALA A 68 18.98 6.98 -7.42
C ALA A 68 19.55 6.78 -8.84
N CYS A 69 18.70 6.62 -9.85
CA CYS A 69 19.15 6.57 -11.25
C CYS A 69 19.77 7.90 -11.71
N ARG A 70 19.23 9.03 -11.25
CA ARG A 70 19.78 10.36 -11.61
C ARG A 70 21.21 10.56 -11.09
N THR A 71 21.52 10.05 -9.91
CA THR A 71 22.90 10.09 -9.38
C THR A 71 23.86 9.22 -10.21
N GLY A 72 23.33 8.21 -10.90
CA GLY A 72 24.07 7.38 -11.84
C GLY A 72 23.95 7.81 -13.31
N ASP A 73 23.53 9.03 -13.61
CA ASP A 73 23.38 9.57 -14.98
C ASP A 73 22.59 8.69 -15.95
N ILE A 74 21.54 8.01 -15.46
CA ILE A 74 20.65 7.17 -16.27
C ILE A 74 19.18 7.51 -15.97
N SER A 75 18.34 7.50 -16.99
CA SER A 75 16.89 7.64 -16.77
C SER A 75 16.26 6.34 -16.26
N TYR A 76 15.20 6.44 -15.47
CA TYR A 76 14.45 5.28 -14.97
C TYR A 76 14.05 4.30 -16.07
N SER A 77 13.56 4.80 -17.21
CA SER A 77 13.13 3.95 -18.34
C SER A 77 14.29 3.17 -18.96
N LYS A 78 15.43 3.84 -19.17
CA LYS A 78 16.66 3.20 -19.66
C LYS A 78 17.20 2.17 -18.68
N PHE A 79 17.17 2.47 -17.37
CA PHE A 79 17.58 1.55 -16.33
C PHE A 79 16.73 0.28 -16.30
N ILE A 80 15.41 0.38 -16.27
CA ILE A 80 14.52 -0.79 -16.28
C ILE A 80 14.66 -1.59 -17.58
N ASN A 81 14.82 -0.94 -18.72
CA ASN A 81 15.06 -1.63 -20.00
C ASN A 81 16.41 -2.35 -19.99
N GLY A 82 17.46 -1.70 -19.48
CA GLY A 82 18.80 -2.30 -19.35
C GLY A 82 18.79 -3.54 -18.43
N LEU A 83 18.09 -3.50 -17.31
CA LEU A 83 17.93 -4.67 -16.42
C LEU A 83 17.23 -5.83 -17.13
N LYS A 84 16.17 -5.55 -17.90
CA LYS A 84 15.47 -6.58 -18.69
C LYS A 84 16.40 -7.21 -19.74
N LYS A 85 17.19 -6.42 -20.45
CA LYS A 85 18.16 -6.91 -21.42
C LYS A 85 19.28 -7.75 -20.79
N ALA A 86 19.70 -7.35 -19.57
CA ALA A 86 20.67 -8.11 -18.77
C ALA A 86 20.10 -9.38 -18.13
N GLY A 87 18.81 -9.68 -18.31
CA GLY A 87 18.15 -10.85 -17.71
C GLY A 87 17.97 -10.75 -16.19
N ILE A 88 18.02 -9.55 -15.63
CA ILE A 88 17.89 -9.32 -14.20
C ILE A 88 16.42 -9.04 -13.84
N GLU A 89 15.76 -10.01 -13.21
CA GLU A 89 14.34 -9.95 -12.81
C GLU A 89 14.18 -9.54 -11.34
N LEU A 90 14.48 -8.29 -11.03
CA LEU A 90 14.22 -7.72 -9.71
C LEU A 90 12.93 -6.89 -9.72
N ASN A 91 12.10 -7.06 -8.67
CA ASN A 91 10.91 -6.25 -8.54
C ASN A 91 11.25 -4.82 -8.03
N ARG A 92 10.32 -3.88 -8.27
CA ARG A 92 10.52 -2.46 -7.89
C ARG A 92 10.67 -2.23 -6.40
N LYS A 93 10.08 -3.08 -5.57
CA LYS A 93 10.20 -3.01 -4.12
C LYS A 93 11.65 -3.25 -3.68
N ILE A 94 12.28 -4.30 -4.18
CA ILE A 94 13.68 -4.64 -3.90
C ILE A 94 14.61 -3.57 -4.45
N LEU A 95 14.39 -3.13 -5.69
CA LEU A 95 15.20 -2.06 -6.29
C LEU A 95 15.10 -0.74 -5.51
N ALA A 96 13.93 -0.40 -5.00
CA ALA A 96 13.74 0.81 -4.19
C ALA A 96 14.36 0.68 -2.80
N ASP A 97 14.38 -0.50 -2.22
CA ASP A 97 15.04 -0.79 -0.95
C ASP A 97 16.56 -0.67 -1.09
N MET A 98 17.14 -1.30 -2.11
CA MET A 98 18.57 -1.15 -2.45
C MET A 98 18.95 0.30 -2.73
N ALA A 99 18.13 1.04 -3.46
CA ALA A 99 18.36 2.45 -3.74
C ALA A 99 18.43 3.33 -2.48
N ALA A 100 17.70 2.95 -1.43
CA ALA A 100 17.64 3.70 -0.17
C ALA A 100 18.70 3.26 0.85
N ASN A 101 18.96 1.96 0.95
CA ASN A 101 19.75 1.36 2.02
C ASN A 101 21.09 0.81 1.57
N ASP A 102 21.26 0.46 0.28
CA ASP A 102 22.47 -0.11 -0.29
C ASP A 102 22.83 0.55 -1.63
N GLY A 103 23.35 1.77 -1.55
CA GLY A 103 23.75 2.54 -2.73
C GLY A 103 24.85 1.87 -3.55
N ALA A 104 25.75 1.09 -2.92
CA ALA A 104 26.83 0.40 -3.63
C ALA A 104 26.30 -0.71 -4.54
N ALA A 105 25.40 -1.57 -4.00
CA ALA A 105 24.76 -2.61 -4.78
C ALA A 105 23.86 -2.02 -5.89
N PHE A 106 23.17 -0.92 -5.62
CA PHE A 106 22.38 -0.22 -6.63
C PHE A 106 23.25 0.34 -7.76
N SER A 107 24.40 0.96 -7.45
CA SER A 107 25.35 1.47 -8.44
C SER A 107 25.87 0.35 -9.35
N ALA A 108 26.18 -0.81 -8.81
CA ALA A 108 26.57 -1.98 -9.60
C ALA A 108 25.48 -2.43 -10.59
N LEU A 109 24.20 -2.33 -10.19
CA LEU A 109 23.06 -2.60 -11.08
C LEU A 109 22.94 -1.53 -12.19
N VAL A 110 23.19 -0.27 -11.86
CA VAL A 110 23.19 0.82 -12.85
C VAL A 110 24.25 0.61 -13.91
N GLU A 111 25.47 0.21 -13.55
CA GLU A 111 26.54 -0.08 -14.50
C GLU A 111 26.20 -1.27 -15.41
N LYS A 112 25.63 -2.35 -14.86
CA LYS A 112 25.16 -3.50 -15.66
C LYS A 112 24.05 -3.09 -16.65
N ALA A 113 23.13 -2.22 -16.20
CA ALA A 113 22.04 -1.74 -17.04
C ALA A 113 22.55 -0.83 -18.17
N LYS A 114 23.53 0.00 -17.89
CA LYS A 114 24.19 0.84 -18.92
C LYS A 114 24.92 -0.02 -19.97
N ALA A 115 25.70 -0.99 -19.53
CA ALA A 115 26.41 -1.91 -20.41
C ALA A 115 25.45 -2.69 -21.34
N ALA A 116 24.37 -3.20 -20.81
CA ALA A 116 23.33 -3.91 -21.57
C ALA A 116 22.54 -3.00 -22.52
N HIS A 117 22.47 -1.70 -22.21
CA HIS A 117 21.79 -0.72 -23.08
C HIS A 117 22.69 -0.23 -24.20
N ALA A 118 24.01 -0.12 -23.99
CA ALA A 118 24.99 0.32 -24.98
C ALA A 118 25.28 -0.74 -26.03
N GLY A 119 25.11 -2.04 -25.72
CA GLY A 119 25.37 -3.16 -26.62
C GLY A 119 24.22 -3.51 -27.57
N SER A 120 23.24 -2.65 -27.74
CA SER A 120 22.10 -2.76 -28.64
C SER A 120 21.97 -1.52 -29.50
#